data_be70a298be98f7174a2ad4e0df719501
#
_entry.id   be70a298be98f7174a2ad4e0df719501
#
_cell.length_a   1.000
_cell.length_b   1.000
_cell.length_c   1.000
_cell.angle_alpha   90.00
_cell.angle_beta   90.00
_cell.angle_gamma   90.00
#
_symmetry.space_group_name_H-M   'P 1'
#
loop_
_entity.id
_entity.type
_entity.pdbx_description
1 polymer ?
#
loop_
_entity_poly.entity_id
_entity_poly.type
_entity_poly.pdbx_seq_one_letter_code
_entity_poly.pdbx_strand_id
1 'polypeptide(L)'
;HPDEVEAMKEADMEELSHMAKEDKVVAIGEIGLDYFRKEGNAYKGIQKEWFCRQLDLAKEIEKPVIIHSRDAAEDTIQILRDFRKKNPQIENPGVIHCYSYSPELAKEYVAMGFYIGIGGVVTFKNAKKLVETVAQIPLERILVETDSPYLCPEPNRGKRNDSSQIRYVIDRIADIRGIAPEEVEKQTEMNARKM
;
A
#
# COMPACT_ATOMS: atom_id res chain seq x y z
N HIS A 1 -10.67 6.10 -3.45
CA HIS A 1 -9.54 6.79 -2.83
C HIS A 1 -10.03 7.72 -1.71
N PRO A 2 -9.31 7.91 -0.58
CA PRO A 2 -9.76 8.75 0.54
C PRO A 2 -10.07 10.21 0.15
N ASP A 3 -9.47 10.75 -0.89
CA ASP A 3 -9.76 12.11 -1.36
C ASP A 3 -11.17 12.27 -1.97
N GLU A 4 -11.80 11.18 -2.41
CA GLU A 4 -13.09 11.19 -3.12
C GLU A 4 -14.29 10.87 -2.22
N VAL A 5 -14.05 10.44 -0.98
CA VAL A 5 -15.10 9.90 -0.10
C VAL A 5 -16.18 10.90 0.32
N GLU A 6 -15.93 12.21 0.26
CA GLU A 6 -16.97 13.23 0.52
C GLU A 6 -18.09 13.20 -0.52
N ALA A 7 -17.77 12.82 -1.75
CA ALA A 7 -18.73 12.76 -2.86
C ALA A 7 -19.40 11.38 -2.96
N MET A 8 -18.86 10.35 -2.26
CA MET A 8 -19.36 8.97 -2.32
C MET A 8 -20.77 8.84 -1.77
N LYS A 9 -21.55 7.98 -2.43
CA LYS A 9 -22.94 7.62 -2.09
C LYS A 9 -23.06 6.10 -2.00
N GLU A 10 -24.18 5.62 -1.46
CA GLU A 10 -24.47 4.19 -1.41
C GLU A 10 -24.42 3.52 -2.80
N ALA A 11 -24.93 4.20 -3.83
CA ALA A 11 -24.87 3.70 -5.21
C ALA A 11 -23.45 3.42 -5.70
N ASP A 12 -22.46 4.22 -5.26
CA ASP A 12 -21.06 4.01 -5.64
C ASP A 12 -20.48 2.74 -4.99
N MET A 13 -20.92 2.42 -3.76
CA MET A 13 -20.56 1.15 -3.11
C MET A 13 -21.19 -0.06 -3.78
N GLU A 14 -22.45 0.07 -4.24
CA GLU A 14 -23.14 -0.98 -5.00
C GLU A 14 -22.43 -1.23 -6.33
N GLU A 15 -22.04 -0.16 -7.05
CA GLU A 15 -21.27 -0.24 -8.28
C GLU A 15 -19.90 -0.88 -8.04
N LEU A 16 -19.17 -0.43 -7.01
CA LEU A 16 -17.88 -1.01 -6.61
C LEU A 16 -18.01 -2.51 -6.31
N SER A 17 -19.05 -2.90 -5.56
CA SER A 17 -19.33 -4.31 -5.25
C SER A 17 -19.61 -5.13 -6.50
N HIS A 18 -20.28 -4.55 -7.49
CA HIS A 18 -20.56 -5.23 -8.76
C HIS A 18 -19.28 -5.39 -9.60
N MET A 19 -18.53 -4.30 -9.79
CA MET A 19 -17.26 -4.31 -10.52
C MET A 19 -16.23 -5.26 -9.89
N ALA A 20 -16.18 -5.32 -8.57
CA ALA A 20 -15.23 -6.12 -7.81
C ALA A 20 -15.39 -7.65 -8.02
N LYS A 21 -16.53 -8.10 -8.54
CA LYS A 21 -16.80 -9.51 -8.87
C LYS A 21 -16.26 -9.94 -10.23
N GLU A 22 -15.83 -8.99 -11.07
CA GLU A 22 -15.25 -9.29 -12.37
C GLU A 22 -13.95 -10.11 -12.20
N ASP A 23 -13.73 -11.08 -13.08
CA ASP A 23 -12.59 -12.02 -13.01
C ASP A 23 -11.21 -11.33 -13.05
N LYS A 24 -11.11 -10.19 -13.72
CA LYS A 24 -9.85 -9.44 -13.85
C LYS A 24 -9.58 -8.50 -12.69
N VAL A 25 -10.52 -8.29 -11.79
CA VAL A 25 -10.32 -7.49 -10.58
C VAL A 25 -9.66 -8.36 -9.53
N VAL A 26 -8.42 -8.04 -9.17
CA VAL A 26 -7.59 -8.85 -8.26
C VAL A 26 -7.47 -8.26 -6.86
N ALA A 27 -7.83 -7.00 -6.66
CA ALA A 27 -7.78 -6.31 -5.37
C ALA A 27 -8.77 -5.16 -5.33
N ILE A 28 -9.14 -4.70 -4.12
CA ILE A 28 -9.89 -3.48 -3.87
C ILE A 28 -8.92 -2.37 -3.49
N GLY A 29 -8.94 -1.28 -4.22
CA GLY A 29 -8.04 -0.15 -3.98
C GLY A 29 -8.23 0.98 -5.02
N GLU A 30 -7.74 2.12 -4.70
CA GLU A 30 -6.98 2.48 -3.52
C GLU A 30 -7.93 2.93 -2.42
N ILE A 31 -7.83 2.35 -1.20
CA ILE A 31 -8.68 2.66 -0.04
C ILE A 31 -7.80 3.11 1.14
N GLY A 32 -8.35 3.80 2.11
CA GLY A 32 -7.56 4.17 3.30
C GLY A 32 -7.81 5.59 3.77
N LEU A 33 -6.74 6.25 4.28
CA LEU A 33 -6.81 7.54 4.94
C LEU A 33 -5.74 8.51 4.40
N ASP A 34 -6.14 9.75 4.09
CA ASP A 34 -5.25 10.87 3.75
C ASP A 34 -5.63 12.10 4.58
N TYR A 35 -4.76 12.49 5.52
CA TYR A 35 -4.98 13.67 6.37
C TYR A 35 -4.12 14.87 5.94
N PHE A 36 -3.36 14.72 4.85
CA PHE A 36 -2.46 15.77 4.37
C PHE A 36 -3.20 16.94 3.73
N ARG A 37 -4.22 16.68 2.92
CA ARG A 37 -4.85 17.70 2.08
C ARG A 37 -6.01 18.43 2.73
N LYS A 38 -6.69 17.78 3.67
CA LYS A 38 -7.87 18.36 4.34
C LYS A 38 -7.80 18.12 5.84
N GLU A 39 -8.04 19.19 6.59
CA GLU A 39 -8.08 19.16 8.03
C GLU A 39 -9.53 19.13 8.53
N GLY A 40 -9.74 18.56 9.70
CA GLY A 40 -11.00 18.55 10.42
C GLY A 40 -11.52 17.16 10.78
N ASN A 41 -12.10 17.08 11.98
CA ASN A 41 -12.56 15.79 12.54
C ASN A 41 -13.70 15.16 11.73
N ALA A 42 -14.59 15.99 11.13
CA ALA A 42 -15.68 15.48 10.30
C ALA A 42 -15.15 14.76 9.05
N TYR A 43 -14.18 15.33 8.37
CA TYR A 43 -13.57 14.73 7.19
C TYR A 43 -12.84 13.42 7.52
N LYS A 44 -12.08 13.40 8.63
CA LYS A 44 -11.45 12.17 9.13
C LYS A 44 -12.48 11.09 9.45
N GLY A 45 -13.63 11.47 10.04
CA GLY A 45 -14.72 10.55 10.33
C GLY A 45 -15.28 9.89 9.07
N ILE A 46 -15.54 10.66 8.02
CA ILE A 46 -16.04 10.17 6.73
C ILE A 46 -15.02 9.21 6.08
N GLN A 47 -13.72 9.56 6.07
CA GLN A 47 -12.69 8.67 5.53
C GLN A 47 -12.62 7.33 6.28
N LYS A 48 -12.66 7.35 7.61
CA LYS A 48 -12.66 6.12 8.43
C LYS A 48 -13.87 5.24 8.16
N GLU A 49 -15.05 5.85 8.03
CA GLU A 49 -16.30 5.13 7.73
C GLU A 49 -16.19 4.41 6.38
N TRP A 50 -15.84 5.13 5.31
CA TRP A 50 -15.70 4.53 3.99
C TRP A 50 -14.57 3.51 3.92
N PHE A 51 -13.45 3.75 4.61
CA PHE A 51 -12.36 2.79 4.69
C PHE A 51 -12.82 1.46 5.31
N CYS A 52 -13.54 1.51 6.45
CA CYS A 52 -14.08 0.30 7.09
C CYS A 52 -15.07 -0.43 6.16
N ARG A 53 -15.96 0.27 5.49
CA ARG A 53 -16.94 -0.31 4.55
C ARG A 53 -16.26 -0.99 3.36
N GLN A 54 -15.21 -0.39 2.82
CA GLN A 54 -14.44 -0.97 1.73
C GLN A 54 -13.62 -2.20 2.18
N LEU A 55 -13.12 -2.21 3.41
CA LEU A 55 -12.51 -3.40 4.02
C LEU A 55 -13.52 -4.54 4.19
N ASP A 56 -14.74 -4.23 4.62
CA ASP A 56 -15.80 -5.22 4.76
C ASP A 56 -16.21 -5.80 3.39
N LEU A 57 -16.30 -4.98 2.35
CA LEU A 57 -16.53 -5.43 0.98
C LEU A 57 -15.41 -6.37 0.50
N ALA A 58 -14.14 -5.96 0.67
CA ALA A 58 -12.99 -6.76 0.24
C ALA A 58 -12.98 -8.14 0.92
N LYS A 59 -13.32 -8.19 2.21
CA LYS A 59 -13.49 -9.44 2.96
C LYS A 59 -14.62 -10.31 2.39
N GLU A 60 -15.78 -9.70 2.11
CA GLU A 60 -16.97 -10.42 1.60
C GLU A 60 -16.68 -11.11 0.27
N ILE A 61 -15.91 -10.45 -0.60
CA ILE A 61 -15.56 -10.99 -1.92
C ILE A 61 -14.20 -11.70 -1.95
N GLU A 62 -13.57 -11.87 -0.79
CA GLU A 62 -12.29 -12.57 -0.62
C GLU A 62 -11.13 -12.00 -1.47
N LYS A 63 -11.08 -10.66 -1.62
CA LYS A 63 -10.02 -9.99 -2.35
C LYS A 63 -9.11 -9.18 -1.42
N PRO A 64 -7.79 -9.11 -1.70
CA PRO A 64 -6.87 -8.27 -0.95
C PRO A 64 -7.14 -6.78 -1.19
N VAL A 65 -6.56 -5.93 -0.35
CA VAL A 65 -6.71 -4.48 -0.45
C VAL A 65 -5.41 -3.76 -0.74
N ILE A 66 -5.50 -2.62 -1.45
CA ILE A 66 -4.40 -1.68 -1.66
C ILE A 66 -4.69 -0.47 -0.78
N ILE A 67 -3.84 -0.24 0.23
CA ILE A 67 -4.08 0.73 1.29
C ILE A 67 -3.23 1.97 1.11
N HIS A 68 -3.89 3.10 0.97
CA HIS A 68 -3.33 4.43 1.08
C HIS A 68 -3.28 4.90 2.54
N SER A 69 -2.15 5.45 2.97
CA SER A 69 -2.02 6.09 4.27
C SER A 69 -1.07 7.27 4.20
N ARG A 70 -1.59 8.48 4.44
CA ARG A 70 -0.80 9.70 4.44
C ARG A 70 -1.16 10.58 5.63
N ASP A 71 -0.17 10.88 6.48
CA ASP A 71 -0.36 11.58 7.76
C ASP A 71 -1.44 10.98 8.67
N ALA A 72 -1.72 9.68 8.51
CA ALA A 72 -2.81 8.94 9.13
C ALA A 72 -2.36 7.62 9.78
N ALA A 73 -1.09 7.48 10.12
CA ALA A 73 -0.48 6.22 10.55
C ALA A 73 -1.22 5.56 11.73
N GLU A 74 -1.54 6.35 12.77
CA GLU A 74 -2.17 5.85 14.01
C GLU A 74 -3.58 5.30 13.74
N ASP A 75 -4.40 6.05 13.02
CA ASP A 75 -5.76 5.63 12.69
C ASP A 75 -5.76 4.44 11.71
N THR A 76 -4.86 4.46 10.73
CA THR A 76 -4.74 3.35 9.77
C THR A 76 -4.37 2.05 10.47
N ILE A 77 -3.31 2.06 11.31
CA ILE A 77 -2.87 0.84 12.00
C ILE A 77 -3.93 0.33 12.97
N GLN A 78 -4.66 1.22 13.66
CA GLN A 78 -5.71 0.82 14.58
C GLN A 78 -6.88 0.14 13.84
N ILE A 79 -7.35 0.72 12.73
CA ILE A 79 -8.42 0.13 11.91
C ILE A 79 -8.00 -1.25 11.40
N LEU A 80 -6.75 -1.39 10.92
CA LEU A 80 -6.26 -2.65 10.40
C LEU A 80 -6.03 -3.71 11.49
N ARG A 81 -5.61 -3.33 12.70
CA ARG A 81 -5.55 -4.24 13.85
C ARG A 81 -6.94 -4.80 14.19
N ASP A 82 -7.95 -3.92 14.23
CA ASP A 82 -9.32 -4.32 14.54
C ASP A 82 -9.89 -5.21 13.43
N PHE A 83 -9.62 -4.89 12.18
CA PHE A 83 -9.99 -5.72 11.03
C PHE A 83 -9.33 -7.11 11.09
N ARG A 84 -8.02 -7.18 11.34
CA ARG A 84 -7.27 -8.44 11.44
C ARG A 84 -7.71 -9.29 12.65
N LYS A 85 -7.97 -8.67 13.78
CA LYS A 85 -8.49 -9.36 14.97
C LYS A 85 -9.84 -10.04 14.71
N LYS A 86 -10.71 -9.40 13.93
CA LYS A 86 -12.01 -9.96 13.53
C LYS A 86 -11.90 -11.01 12.42
N ASN A 87 -10.84 -10.98 11.63
CA ASN A 87 -10.65 -11.79 10.43
C ASN A 87 -9.27 -12.49 10.40
N PRO A 88 -8.93 -13.33 11.41
CA PRO A 88 -7.60 -13.96 11.51
C PRO A 88 -7.31 -14.97 10.39
N GLN A 89 -8.35 -15.47 9.71
CA GLN A 89 -8.27 -16.46 8.64
C GLN A 89 -7.74 -15.89 7.30
N ILE A 90 -7.74 -14.57 7.11
CA ILE A 90 -7.24 -13.96 5.88
C ILE A 90 -5.71 -14.01 5.88
N GLU A 91 -5.09 -14.81 5.02
CA GLU A 91 -3.61 -14.96 4.98
C GLU A 91 -2.90 -13.77 4.35
N ASN A 92 -3.45 -13.25 3.23
CA ASN A 92 -2.89 -12.14 2.47
C ASN A 92 -3.92 -10.98 2.41
N PRO A 93 -3.96 -10.11 3.42
CA PRO A 93 -4.97 -9.06 3.48
C PRO A 93 -4.75 -7.94 2.47
N GLY A 94 -3.53 -7.78 1.94
CA GLY A 94 -3.21 -6.77 0.95
C GLY A 94 -1.86 -6.10 1.15
N VAL A 95 -1.72 -4.88 0.64
CA VAL A 95 -0.49 -4.09 0.66
C VAL A 95 -0.71 -2.69 1.24
N ILE A 96 0.26 -2.22 2.03
CA ILE A 96 0.37 -0.81 2.38
C ILE A 96 1.14 -0.13 1.26
N HIS A 97 0.41 0.56 0.39
CA HIS A 97 0.92 1.22 -0.81
C HIS A 97 1.80 2.42 -0.45
N CYS A 98 2.79 2.69 -1.29
CA CYS A 98 3.69 3.85 -1.21
C CYS A 98 4.21 4.13 0.22
N TYR A 99 4.71 3.08 0.89
CA TYR A 99 5.07 3.13 2.30
C TYR A 99 6.13 4.19 2.58
N SER A 100 5.90 5.03 3.60
CA SER A 100 6.78 6.14 3.94
C SER A 100 7.01 6.36 5.45
N TYR A 101 6.49 5.46 6.29
CA TYR A 101 6.62 5.55 7.75
C TYR A 101 7.87 4.85 8.30
N SER A 102 7.86 4.51 9.60
CA SER A 102 9.02 3.92 10.27
C SER A 102 9.14 2.40 10.08
N PRO A 103 10.35 1.84 10.28
CA PRO A 103 10.55 0.39 10.24
C PRO A 103 9.70 -0.39 11.25
N GLU A 104 9.46 0.19 12.45
CA GLU A 104 8.67 -0.43 13.51
C GLU A 104 7.23 -0.63 13.05
N LEU A 105 6.63 0.40 12.45
CA LEU A 105 5.27 0.33 11.93
C LEU A 105 5.18 -0.66 10.74
N ALA A 106 6.20 -0.71 9.88
CA ALA A 106 6.26 -1.70 8.80
C ALA A 106 6.25 -3.14 9.34
N LYS A 107 7.01 -3.41 10.41
CA LYS A 107 7.02 -4.72 11.07
C LYS A 107 5.66 -5.10 11.63
N GLU A 108 4.91 -4.14 12.16
CA GLU A 108 3.55 -4.40 12.63
C GLU A 108 2.60 -4.78 11.48
N TYR A 109 2.65 -4.07 10.35
CA TYR A 109 1.88 -4.43 9.16
C TYR A 109 2.26 -5.83 8.65
N VAL A 110 3.56 -6.12 8.58
CA VAL A 110 4.07 -7.45 8.19
C VAL A 110 3.59 -8.54 9.14
N ALA A 111 3.60 -8.30 10.45
CA ALA A 111 3.08 -9.24 11.45
C ALA A 111 1.57 -9.51 11.30
N MET A 112 0.82 -8.55 10.77
CA MET A 112 -0.59 -8.70 10.42
C MET A 112 -0.83 -9.37 9.05
N GLY A 113 0.23 -9.71 8.31
CA GLY A 113 0.16 -10.38 7.01
C GLY A 113 0.20 -9.46 5.80
N PHE A 114 0.27 -8.13 5.97
CA PHE A 114 0.34 -7.19 4.87
C PHE A 114 1.71 -7.21 4.17
N TYR A 115 1.69 -6.91 2.88
CA TYR A 115 2.86 -6.51 2.11
C TYR A 115 3.14 -5.02 2.30
N ILE A 116 4.38 -4.62 2.00
CA ILE A 116 4.85 -3.23 2.04
C ILE A 116 5.23 -2.82 0.61
N GLY A 117 4.54 -1.83 0.07
CA GLY A 117 4.79 -1.26 -1.25
C GLY A 117 5.98 -0.30 -1.20
N ILE A 118 7.02 -0.59 -1.99
CA ILE A 118 8.24 0.21 -2.09
C ILE A 118 8.34 0.81 -3.48
N GLY A 119 8.21 2.12 -3.57
CA GLY A 119 8.29 2.88 -4.81
C GLY A 119 9.57 3.72 -4.95
N GLY A 120 9.58 4.61 -5.94
CA GLY A 120 10.71 5.45 -6.32
C GLY A 120 11.36 6.25 -5.18
N VAL A 121 10.59 6.56 -4.14
CA VAL A 121 11.06 7.30 -2.94
C VAL A 121 12.26 6.61 -2.28
N VAL A 122 12.41 5.29 -2.36
CA VAL A 122 13.54 4.56 -1.76
C VAL A 122 14.90 5.00 -2.33
N THR A 123 14.91 5.60 -3.52
CA THR A 123 16.10 6.13 -4.18
C THR A 123 16.47 7.55 -3.73
N PHE A 124 15.57 8.25 -3.01
CA PHE A 124 15.79 9.65 -2.64
C PHE A 124 16.78 9.79 -1.50
N LYS A 125 17.63 10.82 -1.55
CA LYS A 125 18.69 11.07 -0.54
C LYS A 125 18.18 11.25 0.89
N ASN A 126 16.94 11.73 1.04
CA ASN A 126 16.30 11.95 2.34
C ASN A 126 15.44 10.79 2.84
N ALA A 127 15.34 9.69 2.11
CA ALA A 127 14.49 8.54 2.43
C ALA A 127 15.08 7.58 3.48
N LYS A 128 15.77 8.09 4.50
CA LYS A 128 16.49 7.28 5.51
C LYS A 128 15.62 6.22 6.17
N LYS A 129 14.41 6.59 6.64
CA LYS A 129 13.48 5.65 7.28
C LYS A 129 13.04 4.54 6.34
N LEU A 130 12.80 4.85 5.06
CA LEU A 130 12.39 3.85 4.08
C LEU A 130 13.54 2.90 3.74
N VAL A 131 14.77 3.39 3.65
CA VAL A 131 15.99 2.57 3.51
C VAL A 131 16.14 1.61 4.69
N GLU A 132 15.98 2.10 5.92
CA GLU A 132 16.00 1.28 7.13
C GLU A 132 14.86 0.24 7.13
N THR A 133 13.67 0.61 6.67
CA THR A 133 12.53 -0.31 6.51
C THR A 133 12.89 -1.44 5.55
N VAL A 134 13.37 -1.10 4.36
CA VAL A 134 13.78 -2.10 3.35
C VAL A 134 14.87 -3.03 3.89
N ALA A 135 15.81 -2.54 4.70
CA ALA A 135 16.85 -3.36 5.29
C ALA A 135 16.32 -4.36 6.36
N GLN A 136 15.21 -4.03 7.04
CA GLN A 136 14.77 -4.74 8.24
C GLN A 136 13.56 -5.68 8.04
N ILE A 137 12.69 -5.43 7.06
CA ILE A 137 11.52 -6.30 6.82
C ILE A 137 11.88 -7.47 5.90
N PRO A 138 11.20 -8.63 5.97
CA PRO A 138 11.45 -9.75 5.07
C PRO A 138 11.23 -9.38 3.60
N LEU A 139 12.12 -9.84 2.70
CA LEU A 139 11.98 -9.59 1.25
C LEU A 139 10.68 -10.20 0.70
N GLU A 140 10.23 -11.28 1.31
CA GLU A 140 8.97 -11.98 1.04
C GLU A 140 7.73 -11.15 1.34
N ARG A 141 7.90 -9.97 1.96
CA ARG A 141 6.83 -9.01 2.29
C ARG A 141 6.99 -7.66 1.60
N ILE A 142 7.90 -7.56 0.64
CA ILE A 142 8.08 -6.37 -0.20
C ILE A 142 7.37 -6.55 -1.54
N LEU A 143 6.60 -5.54 -1.95
CA LEU A 143 6.16 -5.34 -3.33
C LEU A 143 6.86 -4.10 -3.90
N VAL A 144 7.23 -4.15 -5.19
CA VAL A 144 7.77 -2.99 -5.90
C VAL A 144 6.67 -2.31 -6.69
N GLU A 145 6.68 -0.99 -6.70
CA GLU A 145 5.66 -0.17 -7.35
C GLU A 145 6.24 1.13 -7.91
N THR A 146 5.44 1.91 -8.60
CA THR A 146 5.88 3.16 -9.21
C THR A 146 5.18 4.41 -8.69
N ASP A 147 3.92 4.32 -8.31
CA ASP A 147 3.03 5.46 -8.03
C ASP A 147 2.95 6.44 -9.24
N SER A 148 3.04 5.89 -10.46
CA SER A 148 3.00 6.68 -11.69
C SER A 148 1.69 7.47 -11.82
N PRO A 149 1.75 8.72 -12.29
CA PRO A 149 2.86 9.42 -12.93
C PRO A 149 3.78 10.20 -11.96
N TYR A 150 3.67 9.97 -10.66
CA TYR A 150 4.39 10.67 -9.59
C TYR A 150 5.64 9.92 -9.13
N LEU A 151 6.40 10.54 -8.24
CA LEU A 151 7.51 9.95 -7.46
C LEU A 151 8.58 9.21 -8.29
N CYS A 152 8.90 9.75 -9.50
CA CYS A 152 9.92 9.19 -10.37
C CYS A 152 11.24 9.00 -9.59
N PRO A 153 11.87 7.79 -9.64
CA PRO A 153 13.10 7.53 -8.90
C PRO A 153 14.30 8.32 -9.43
N GLU A 154 15.35 8.44 -8.61
CA GLU A 154 16.66 8.87 -9.10
C GLU A 154 17.18 7.85 -10.14
N PRO A 155 17.88 8.28 -11.19
CA PRO A 155 18.34 9.65 -11.49
C PRO A 155 17.29 10.53 -12.21
N ASN A 156 16.07 10.00 -12.40
CA ASN A 156 15.02 10.66 -13.20
C ASN A 156 14.04 11.50 -12.36
N ARG A 157 14.35 11.75 -11.10
CA ARG A 157 13.51 12.53 -10.18
C ARG A 157 13.09 13.86 -10.79
N GLY A 158 11.79 14.21 -10.63
CA GLY A 158 11.18 15.41 -11.20
C GLY A 158 10.65 15.27 -12.62
N LYS A 159 10.91 14.13 -13.29
CA LYS A 159 10.24 13.78 -14.55
C LYS A 159 8.95 13.03 -14.29
N ARG A 160 8.12 12.87 -15.33
CA ARG A 160 6.97 11.98 -15.29
C ARG A 160 7.44 10.54 -15.08
N ASN A 161 6.84 9.87 -14.11
CA ASN A 161 7.11 8.47 -13.82
C ASN A 161 6.29 7.53 -14.72
N ASP A 162 6.80 6.34 -14.97
CA ASP A 162 6.13 5.24 -15.65
C ASP A 162 6.68 3.90 -15.18
N SER A 163 6.08 2.80 -15.61
CA SER A 163 6.46 1.45 -15.18
C SER A 163 7.88 1.03 -15.56
N SER A 164 8.51 1.66 -16.57
CA SER A 164 9.89 1.38 -16.96
C SER A 164 10.91 1.79 -15.88
N GLN A 165 10.52 2.68 -14.98
CA GLN A 165 11.37 3.18 -13.90
C GLN A 165 11.50 2.20 -12.73
N ILE A 166 10.73 1.12 -12.69
CA ILE A 166 10.72 0.16 -11.57
C ILE A 166 12.08 -0.51 -11.35
N ARG A 167 12.88 -0.64 -12.42
CA ARG A 167 14.26 -1.14 -12.37
C ARG A 167 15.13 -0.41 -11.35
N TYR A 168 14.98 0.92 -11.23
CA TYR A 168 15.77 1.71 -10.27
C TYR A 168 15.37 1.45 -8.83
N VAL A 169 14.11 1.08 -8.61
CA VAL A 169 13.61 0.65 -7.29
C VAL A 169 14.22 -0.70 -6.93
N ILE A 170 14.20 -1.65 -7.87
CA ILE A 170 14.78 -3.00 -7.71
C ILE A 170 16.28 -2.90 -7.41
N ASP A 171 17.03 -2.16 -8.24
CA ASP A 171 18.47 -1.94 -8.06
C ASP A 171 18.78 -1.36 -6.68
N ARG A 172 17.97 -0.39 -6.24
CA ARG A 172 18.15 0.25 -4.93
C ARG A 172 17.86 -0.70 -3.76
N ILE A 173 16.82 -1.54 -3.86
CA ILE A 173 16.54 -2.57 -2.84
C ILE A 173 17.69 -3.58 -2.79
N ALA A 174 18.21 -4.01 -3.94
CA ALA A 174 19.35 -4.92 -4.05
C ALA A 174 20.59 -4.34 -3.35
N ASP A 175 20.93 -3.07 -3.62
CA ASP A 175 22.03 -2.35 -2.96
C ASP A 175 21.88 -2.31 -1.44
N ILE A 176 20.67 -1.96 -0.95
CA ILE A 176 20.40 -1.85 0.49
C ILE A 176 20.59 -3.21 1.19
N ARG A 177 20.23 -4.29 0.51
CA ARG A 177 20.27 -5.64 1.06
C ARG A 177 21.57 -6.39 0.79
N GLY A 178 22.40 -5.91 -0.13
CA GLY A 178 23.62 -6.59 -0.55
C GLY A 178 23.36 -7.89 -1.30
N ILE A 179 22.30 -7.95 -2.12
CA ILE A 179 21.90 -9.10 -2.94
C ILE A 179 21.82 -8.71 -4.42
N ALA A 180 21.67 -9.70 -5.31
CA ALA A 180 21.54 -9.42 -6.74
C ALA A 180 20.16 -8.82 -7.10
N PRO A 181 20.07 -7.87 -8.04
CA PRO A 181 18.80 -7.31 -8.51
C PRO A 181 17.81 -8.38 -8.99
N GLU A 182 18.30 -9.43 -9.65
CA GLU A 182 17.49 -10.55 -10.14
C GLU A 182 16.81 -11.34 -9.00
N GLU A 183 17.44 -11.37 -7.82
CA GLU A 183 16.85 -11.99 -6.62
C GLU A 183 15.68 -11.14 -6.09
N VAL A 184 15.84 -9.82 -6.07
CA VAL A 184 14.78 -8.88 -5.72
C VAL A 184 13.62 -9.00 -6.69
N GLU A 185 13.90 -8.95 -8.00
CA GLU A 185 12.88 -9.05 -9.05
C GLU A 185 12.07 -10.35 -8.90
N LYS A 186 12.75 -11.48 -8.84
CA LYS A 186 12.12 -12.80 -8.67
C LYS A 186 11.26 -12.88 -7.41
N GLN A 187 11.79 -12.42 -6.28
CA GLN A 187 11.04 -12.52 -5.02
C GLN A 187 9.82 -11.60 -5.02
N THR A 188 9.95 -10.36 -5.50
CA THR A 188 8.83 -9.41 -5.52
C THR A 188 7.76 -9.78 -6.54
N GLU A 189 8.14 -10.40 -7.68
CA GLU A 189 7.18 -11.02 -8.60
C GLU A 189 6.41 -12.16 -7.92
N MET A 190 7.11 -13.06 -7.22
CA MET A 190 6.46 -14.14 -6.47
C MET A 190 5.49 -13.59 -5.39
N ASN A 191 5.87 -12.51 -4.72
CA ASN A 191 5.02 -11.86 -3.73
C ASN A 191 3.74 -11.30 -4.36
N ALA A 192 3.87 -10.60 -5.51
CA ALA A 192 2.74 -10.03 -6.24
C ALA A 192 1.77 -11.10 -6.75
N ARG A 193 2.28 -12.27 -7.16
CA ARG A 193 1.45 -13.42 -7.57
C ARG A 193 0.73 -14.12 -6.42
N LYS A 194 1.21 -13.94 -5.18
CA LYS A 194 0.60 -14.50 -3.97
C LYS A 194 -0.43 -13.58 -3.33
N MET A 195 -0.29 -12.28 -3.55
CA MET A 195 -1.26 -11.29 -3.10
C MET A 195 -2.55 -11.43 -3.91
#